data_8b0a6145b3be8a5a131282c84471473c
#
_entry.id   8b0a6145b3be8a5a131282c84471473c
#
_cell.length_a   1.000
_cell.length_b   1.000
_cell.length_c   1.000
_cell.angle_alpha   90.00
_cell.angle_beta   90.00
_cell.angle_gamma   90.00
#
_symmetry.space_group_name_H-M   'P 1'
#
loop_
_entity.id
_entity.type
_entity.pdbx_description
1 polymer ?
#
loop_
_entity_poly.entity_id
_entity_poly.type
_entity_poly.pdbx_seq_one_letter_code
_entity_poly.pdbx_strand_id
1 'polypeptide(L)' 'MRVFVTGGAGYIGSHVVKALGEAGHEILTYDNLSTGHEWAVLYGKLVKGDLENGRLLEDTIRNFSPEAVIH' A
#
# COMPACT_ATOMS: atom_id res chain seq x y z
N MET A 1 -1.89 -13.93 -2.06
CA MET A 1 -1.07 -13.49 -0.91
C MET A 1 -1.48 -12.09 -0.52
N ARG A 2 -1.48 -11.78 0.76
CA ARG A 2 -1.72 -10.41 1.22
C ARG A 2 -0.41 -9.64 1.26
N VAL A 3 -0.33 -8.55 0.51
CA VAL A 3 0.89 -7.75 0.35
C VAL A 3 0.64 -6.32 0.82
N PHE A 4 1.48 -5.85 1.71
CA PHE A 4 1.44 -4.48 2.21
C PHE A 4 2.50 -3.67 1.47
N VAL A 5 2.08 -2.57 0.83
CA VAL A 5 2.97 -1.74 0.01
C VAL A 5 3.00 -0.32 0.57
N THR A 6 4.18 0.15 0.96
CA THR A 6 4.34 1.56 1.32
C THR A 6 4.70 2.35 0.07
N GLY A 7 4.12 3.55 -0.06
CA GLY A 7 4.36 4.37 -1.25
C GLY A 7 3.69 3.86 -2.50
N GLY A 8 2.64 3.05 -2.37
CA GLY A 8 1.96 2.45 -3.52
C GLY A 8 1.22 3.43 -4.43
N ALA A 9 1.04 4.69 -3.99
CA ALA A 9 0.41 5.72 -4.82
C ALA A 9 1.43 6.54 -5.63
N GLY A 10 2.73 6.33 -5.41
CA GLY A 10 3.78 6.99 -6.18
C GLY A 10 3.99 6.33 -7.54
N TYR A 11 4.91 6.88 -8.34
CA TYR A 11 5.12 6.40 -9.70
C TYR A 11 5.52 4.92 -9.74
N ILE A 12 6.60 4.58 -9.05
CA ILE A 12 7.10 3.19 -9.05
C ILE A 12 6.16 2.28 -8.28
N GLY A 13 5.69 2.74 -7.10
CA GLY A 13 4.79 1.96 -6.27
C GLY A 13 3.47 1.63 -6.95
N SER A 14 2.91 2.54 -7.74
CA SER A 14 1.67 2.29 -8.46
C SER A 14 1.84 1.20 -9.53
N HIS A 15 3.00 1.14 -10.18
CA HIS A 15 3.29 0.05 -11.12
C HIS A 15 3.42 -1.30 -10.42
N VAL A 16 4.03 -1.31 -9.23
CA VAL A 16 4.13 -2.52 -8.42
C VAL A 16 2.75 -3.01 -7.99
N VAL A 17 1.91 -2.08 -7.51
CA VAL A 17 0.53 -2.40 -7.10
C VAL A 17 -0.26 -2.98 -8.27
N LYS A 18 -0.13 -2.39 -9.45
CA LYS A 18 -0.81 -2.87 -10.64
C LYS A 18 -0.37 -4.30 -10.97
N ALA A 19 0.93 -4.55 -10.99
CA ALA A 19 1.46 -5.88 -11.31
C ALA A 19 1.00 -6.93 -10.32
N LEU A 20 1.02 -6.61 -9.02
CA LEU A 20 0.57 -7.53 -7.97
C LEU A 20 -0.94 -7.77 -8.05
N GLY A 21 -1.72 -6.73 -8.33
CA GLY A 21 -3.17 -6.86 -8.48
C GLY A 21 -3.54 -7.73 -9.67
N GLU A 22 -2.86 -7.55 -10.79
CA GLU A 22 -3.09 -8.37 -11.98
C GLU A 22 -2.70 -9.83 -11.75
N ALA A 23 -1.76 -10.08 -10.84
CA ALA A 23 -1.37 -11.43 -10.46
C ALA A 23 -2.31 -12.06 -9.41
N GLY A 24 -3.33 -11.33 -8.97
CA GLY A 24 -4.34 -11.86 -8.06
C GLY A 24 -4.03 -11.72 -6.58
N HIS A 25 -3.06 -10.90 -6.21
CA HIS A 25 -2.75 -10.66 -4.81
C HIS A 25 -3.69 -9.65 -4.18
N GLU A 26 -3.95 -9.79 -2.89
CA GLU A 26 -4.69 -8.82 -2.10
C GLU A 26 -3.70 -7.78 -1.59
N ILE A 27 -3.95 -6.51 -1.87
CA ILE A 27 -2.99 -5.45 -1.62
C ILE A 27 -3.58 -4.40 -0.70
N LEU A 28 -2.78 -3.91 0.24
CA LEU A 28 -3.06 -2.69 0.98
C LEU A 28 -1.91 -1.74 0.77
N THR A 29 -2.22 -0.57 0.23
CA THR A 29 -1.26 0.51 0.04
C THR A 29 -1.34 1.48 1.20
N TYR A 30 -0.19 1.84 1.74
CA TYR A 30 -0.06 2.86 2.79
C TYR A 30 0.79 4.00 2.22
N ASP A 31 0.20 5.18 2.10
CA ASP A 31 0.86 6.31 1.45
C ASP A 31 0.34 7.62 2.04
N ASN A 32 1.22 8.59 2.24
CA ASN A 32 0.80 9.91 2.71
C ASN A 32 0.32 10.82 1.56
N LEU A 33 0.45 10.36 0.33
CA LEU A 33 0.05 11.07 -0.89
C LEU A 33 0.81 12.37 -1.15
N SER A 34 1.99 12.53 -0.55
CA SER A 34 2.79 13.75 -0.74
C SER A 34 3.33 13.89 -2.17
N THR A 35 3.63 12.77 -2.82
CA THR A 35 4.13 12.74 -4.19
C THR A 35 3.30 11.85 -5.11
N GLY A 36 2.30 11.16 -4.56
CA GLY A 36 1.45 10.26 -5.30
C GLY A 36 0.01 10.73 -5.33
N HIS A 37 -0.84 9.96 -5.99
CA HIS A 37 -2.26 10.27 -6.14
C HIS A 37 -3.11 9.07 -5.81
N GLU A 38 -4.22 9.29 -5.13
CA GLU A 38 -5.16 8.24 -4.77
C GLU A 38 -5.64 7.47 -6.01
N TRP A 39 -5.91 8.16 -7.11
CA TRP A 39 -6.38 7.53 -8.34
C TRP A 39 -5.34 6.61 -9.00
N ALA A 40 -4.07 6.70 -8.60
CA ALA A 40 -3.02 5.83 -9.13
C ALA A 40 -3.05 4.44 -8.51
N VAL A 41 -3.76 4.25 -7.41
CA VAL A 41 -3.90 2.95 -6.76
C VAL A 41 -5.07 2.21 -7.40
N LEU A 42 -4.77 1.34 -8.36
CA LEU A 42 -5.78 0.67 -9.16
C LEU A 42 -6.33 -0.61 -8.53
N TYR A 43 -5.60 -1.20 -7.59
CA TYR A 43 -5.97 -2.46 -6.96
C TYR A 43 -5.86 -2.38 -5.46
N GLY A 44 -6.79 -3.01 -4.76
CA GLY A 44 -6.76 -3.14 -3.32
C GLY A 44 -7.22 -1.87 -2.61
N LYS A 45 -6.82 -1.76 -1.35
CA LYS A 45 -7.21 -0.66 -0.47
C LYS A 45 -6.08 0.34 -0.31
N LEU A 46 -6.44 1.59 -0.07
CA LEU A 46 -5.48 2.64 0.26
C LEU A 46 -5.77 3.15 1.66
N VAL A 47 -4.73 3.18 2.48
CA VAL A 47 -4.77 3.88 3.77
C VAL A 47 -3.84 5.08 3.66
N LYS A 48 -4.41 6.27 3.83
CA LYS A 48 -3.62 7.51 3.84
C LYS A 48 -2.99 7.68 5.20
N GLY A 49 -1.68 7.66 5.25
CA GLY A 49 -0.94 7.83 6.49
C GLY A 49 0.52 8.09 6.23
N ASP A 50 1.18 8.60 7.28
CA ASP A 50 2.60 8.91 7.26
C ASP A 50 3.38 7.78 7.90
N LEU A 51 4.58 7.49 7.39
CA LEU A 51 5.46 6.49 8.01
C LEU A 51 5.90 6.91 9.40
N GLU A 52 5.87 8.20 9.70
CA GLU A 52 6.17 8.71 11.03
C GLU A 52 5.03 8.49 12.03
N ASN A 53 3.82 8.22 11.54
CA ASN A 53 2.70 7.85 12.41
C ASN A 53 2.78 6.36 12.74
N GLY A 54 3.66 6.02 13.66
CA GLY A 54 3.94 4.62 13.99
C GLY A 54 2.72 3.85 14.50
N ARG A 55 1.81 4.52 15.21
CA ARG A 55 0.61 3.87 15.71
C ARG A 55 -0.35 3.47 14.59
N LEU A 56 -0.61 4.39 13.66
CA LEU A 56 -1.47 4.11 12.52
C LEU A 56 -0.86 3.01 11.65
N LEU A 57 0.44 3.11 11.39
CA LEU A 57 1.16 2.12 10.61
C LEU A 57 1.07 0.73 11.26
N GLU A 58 1.33 0.66 12.56
CA GLU A 58 1.28 -0.60 13.30
C GLU A 58 -0.12 -1.20 13.30
N ASP A 59 -1.14 -0.38 13.56
CA ASP A 59 -2.53 -0.86 13.57
C ASP A 59 -2.96 -1.34 12.18
N THR A 60 -2.54 -0.63 11.14
CA THR A 60 -2.85 -1.00 9.76
C THR A 60 -2.23 -2.35 9.40
N ILE A 61 -0.97 -2.55 9.74
CA ILE A 61 -0.28 -3.82 9.49
C ILE A 61 -0.93 -4.95 10.28
N ARG A 62 -1.24 -4.70 11.54
CA ARG A 62 -1.86 -5.71 12.40
C ARG A 62 -3.22 -6.15 11.86
N ASN A 63 -4.04 -5.20 11.44
CA ASN A 63 -5.38 -5.49 10.93
C ASN A 63 -5.35 -6.19 9.58
N PHE A 64 -4.40 -5.83 8.74
CA PHE A 64 -4.28 -6.44 7.42
C PHE A 64 -3.60 -7.81 7.46
N SER A 65 -2.71 -8.02 8.41
CA SER A 65 -1.92 -9.26 8.56
C SER A 65 -1.23 -9.65 7.24
N PRO A 66 -0.33 -8.83 6.73
CA PRO A 66 0.31 -9.11 5.45
C PRO A 66 1.24 -10.32 5.53
N GLU A 67 1.37 -11.01 4.42
CA GLU A 67 2.32 -12.10 4.26
C GLU A 67 3.65 -11.59 3.68
N ALA A 68 3.61 -10.42 3.03
CA ALA A 68 4.79 -9.76 2.49
C ALA A 68 4.65 -8.25 2.60
N VAL A 69 5.78 -7.57 2.73
CA VAL A 69 5.85 -6.10 2.81
C VAL A 69 6.82 -5.61 1.75
N ILE A 70 6.37 -4.65 0.95
CA ILE A 70 7.22 -3.97 -0.04
C ILE A 70 7.35 -2.52 0.39
N HIS A 71 8.57 -2.10 0.55
CA HIS A 71 8.87 -0.75 1.02
C HIS A 71 9.67 0.04 -0.01
#